data_0b3fc65ab7049a2a1eec2c7d5108c0fd
#
_entry.id   0b3fc65ab7049a2a1eec2c7d5108c0fd
#
_cell.length_a   1.000
_cell.length_b   1.000
_cell.length_c   1.000
_cell.angle_alpha   90.00
_cell.angle_beta   90.00
_cell.angle_gamma   90.00
#
_symmetry.space_group_name_H-M   'P 1'
#
loop_
_entity.id
_entity.type
_entity.pdbx_description
1 polymer ?
#
loop_
_entity_poly.entity_id
_entity_poly.type
_entity_poly.pdbx_seq_one_letter_code
_entity_poly.pdbx_strand_id
1 'polypeptide(L)'
;VGWLASDVGREISFNSGKATITARTNSTVVVVTITTAFADTSATVAFQLDAWSATTGYPRTVSFFEQRLVFGGSESYPQTIWASESGLYEEFDVGDGSAADAFIYTIAANKVNVIRWLAPARDLIVGTVGGEFKVGRPAGEPLKPDNVNIAQQTTYGGYTTQPIQVGSEVLFVQRQQRKVRSFAYRFEDDAYVAPDMTLLAEHITDTGIVDVDYAQEPDSIYWAARTDGTLLGMTYHREEDVVAWHRHIFGGSNKFIFNGATG
;
A
#
# COMPACT_ATOMS: atom_id res chain seq x y z
N VAL A 1 3.54 4.66 30.43
CA VAL A 1 3.80 3.64 29.39
C VAL A 1 5.17 3.09 29.69
N GLY A 2 5.33 1.78 29.74
CA GLY A 2 6.64 1.15 30.03
C GLY A 2 7.19 0.49 28.78
N TRP A 3 8.52 0.36 28.72
CA TRP A 3 9.22 -0.34 27.66
C TRP A 3 8.78 -1.80 27.54
N LEU A 4 8.61 -2.27 26.31
CA LEU A 4 8.26 -3.65 25.97
C LEU A 4 9.50 -4.41 25.44
N ALA A 5 9.49 -5.73 25.53
CA ALA A 5 10.57 -6.54 24.95
C ALA A 5 10.69 -6.37 23.43
N SER A 6 9.57 -6.08 22.76
CA SER A 6 9.46 -5.80 21.33
C SER A 6 9.98 -4.41 20.92
N ASP A 7 10.38 -3.57 21.87
CA ASP A 7 11.03 -2.30 21.55
C ASP A 7 12.53 -2.45 21.29
N VAL A 8 13.11 -3.61 21.59
CA VAL A 8 14.50 -3.90 21.24
C VAL A 8 14.63 -3.96 19.71
N GLY A 9 15.59 -3.22 19.20
CA GLY A 9 15.84 -3.02 17.76
C GLY A 9 15.21 -1.75 17.19
N ARG A 10 14.33 -1.07 17.93
CA ARG A 10 13.71 0.20 17.49
C ARG A 10 14.67 1.36 17.65
N GLU A 11 14.53 2.34 16.77
CA GLU A 11 15.17 3.63 16.96
C GLU A 11 14.31 4.52 17.87
N ILE A 12 14.98 5.27 18.73
CA ILE A 12 14.39 6.33 19.55
C ILE A 12 15.07 7.66 19.22
N SER A 13 14.30 8.70 19.01
CA SER A 13 14.80 10.05 18.78
C SER A 13 14.26 11.01 19.83
N PHE A 14 15.15 11.83 20.38
CA PHE A 14 14.87 12.94 21.29
C PHE A 14 16.08 13.88 21.40
N ASN A 15 15.89 15.10 21.87
CA ASN A 15 16.96 16.10 22.04
C ASN A 15 17.89 16.16 20.82
N SER A 16 17.32 16.17 19.61
CA SER A 16 18.03 16.20 18.32
C SER A 16 19.00 15.04 18.06
N GLY A 17 18.97 13.98 18.86
CA GLY A 17 19.79 12.78 18.72
C GLY A 17 18.96 11.55 18.45
N LYS A 18 19.63 10.50 17.97
CA LYS A 18 19.02 9.18 17.66
C LYS A 18 19.82 8.06 18.32
N ALA A 19 19.12 7.03 18.75
CA ALA A 19 19.75 5.84 19.33
C ALA A 19 18.92 4.59 19.06
N THR A 20 19.58 3.45 18.86
CA THR A 20 18.91 2.15 18.72
C THR A 20 18.81 1.45 20.07
N ILE A 21 17.64 0.98 20.44
CA ILE A 21 17.42 0.18 21.65
C ILE A 21 18.04 -1.20 21.45
N THR A 22 19.09 -1.51 22.21
CA THR A 22 19.84 -2.79 22.07
C THR A 22 19.42 -3.82 23.10
N ALA A 23 18.94 -3.40 24.26
CA ALA A 23 18.42 -4.30 25.28
C ALA A 23 17.38 -3.61 26.17
N ARG A 24 16.48 -4.41 26.74
CA ARG A 24 15.52 -3.98 27.76
C ARG A 24 15.92 -4.61 29.10
N THR A 25 16.24 -3.78 30.08
CA THR A 25 16.52 -4.25 31.45
C THR A 25 15.22 -4.51 32.22
N ASN A 26 14.26 -3.58 32.14
CA ASN A 26 12.93 -3.71 32.76
C ASN A 26 11.93 -2.75 32.07
N SER A 27 10.75 -2.59 32.63
CA SER A 27 9.69 -1.72 32.05
C SER A 27 10.04 -0.22 32.04
N THR A 28 11.08 0.21 32.75
CA THR A 28 11.45 1.63 32.86
C THR A 28 12.85 1.92 32.34
N VAL A 29 13.66 0.89 32.03
CA VAL A 29 15.05 1.03 31.65
C VAL A 29 15.37 0.20 30.41
N VAL A 30 15.94 0.88 29.42
CA VAL A 30 16.49 0.28 28.20
C VAL A 30 17.97 0.67 28.05
N VAL A 31 18.70 -0.16 27.35
CA VAL A 31 20.09 0.11 26.90
C VAL A 31 20.02 0.49 25.44
N VAL A 32 20.71 1.56 25.09
CA VAL A 32 20.71 2.08 23.71
C VAL A 32 22.12 2.22 23.17
N THR A 33 22.28 2.06 21.85
CA THR A 33 23.48 2.47 21.13
C THR A 33 23.18 3.77 20.41
N ILE A 34 23.92 4.84 20.73
CA ILE A 34 23.73 6.15 20.14
C ILE A 34 24.22 6.11 18.69
N THR A 35 23.35 6.47 17.76
CA THR A 35 23.63 6.60 16.32
C THR A 35 23.88 8.05 15.93
N THR A 36 23.17 8.98 16.55
CA THR A 36 23.40 10.43 16.41
C THR A 36 23.46 11.04 17.80
N ALA A 37 24.50 11.83 18.05
CA ALA A 37 24.71 12.42 19.38
C ALA A 37 23.53 13.31 19.79
N PHE A 38 23.11 13.16 21.05
CA PHE A 38 22.10 14.04 21.64
C PHE A 38 22.67 15.44 21.90
N ALA A 39 21.89 16.47 21.66
CA ALA A 39 22.30 17.85 21.89
C ALA A 39 22.56 18.13 23.38
N ASP A 40 21.84 17.47 24.28
CA ASP A 40 22.00 17.57 25.73
C ASP A 40 21.52 16.29 26.43
N THR A 41 21.75 16.21 27.73
CA THR A 41 21.34 15.10 28.59
C THR A 41 20.12 15.41 29.45
N SER A 42 19.39 16.46 29.11
CA SER A 42 18.19 16.88 29.87
C SER A 42 17.09 15.82 29.75
N ALA A 43 16.40 15.58 30.86
CA ALA A 43 15.26 14.69 30.84
C ALA A 43 14.12 15.29 29.99
N THR A 44 13.58 14.51 29.10
CA THR A 44 12.44 14.88 28.26
C THR A 44 11.36 13.80 28.28
N VAL A 45 10.12 14.22 28.12
CA VAL A 45 8.97 13.32 27.84
C VAL A 45 8.61 13.34 26.35
N ALA A 46 9.24 14.25 25.59
CA ALA A 46 9.09 14.37 24.15
C ALA A 46 10.15 13.47 23.47
N PHE A 47 9.75 12.25 23.14
CA PHE A 47 10.56 11.33 22.35
C PHE A 47 9.69 10.66 21.28
N GLN A 48 10.29 10.24 20.20
CA GLN A 48 9.65 9.49 19.16
C GLN A 48 10.26 8.08 19.10
N LEU A 49 9.43 7.11 18.79
CA LEU A 49 9.82 5.75 18.49
C LEU A 49 9.42 5.44 17.07
N ASP A 50 10.21 4.61 16.39
CA ASP A 50 9.82 4.06 15.09
C ASP A 50 8.39 3.56 15.10
N ALA A 51 7.67 3.84 14.02
CA ALA A 51 6.26 3.47 13.89
C ALA A 51 6.03 1.96 13.91
N TRP A 52 7.04 1.17 13.50
CA TRP A 52 6.90 -0.26 13.23
C TRP A 52 7.72 -1.11 14.17
N SER A 53 7.12 -2.19 14.65
CA SER A 53 7.77 -3.17 15.53
C SER A 53 6.95 -4.46 15.55
N ALA A 54 7.45 -5.49 16.23
CA ALA A 54 6.68 -6.69 16.49
C ALA A 54 5.40 -6.44 17.29
N THR A 55 5.30 -5.32 18.03
CA THR A 55 4.10 -4.92 18.79
C THR A 55 3.12 -4.11 17.94
N THR A 56 3.61 -3.20 17.10
CA THR A 56 2.76 -2.29 16.30
C THR A 56 2.47 -2.85 14.90
N GLY A 57 3.14 -3.94 14.53
CA GLY A 57 3.09 -4.53 13.20
C GLY A 57 3.93 -3.76 12.19
N TYR A 58 4.08 -4.34 11.01
CA TYR A 58 4.82 -3.78 9.90
C TYR A 58 3.89 -3.31 8.78
N PRO A 59 4.34 -2.43 7.88
CA PRO A 59 3.54 -1.97 6.75
C PRO A 59 3.05 -3.12 5.88
N ARG A 60 1.83 -3.00 5.36
CA ARG A 60 1.18 -4.02 4.53
C ARG A 60 1.44 -3.81 3.05
N THR A 61 1.72 -2.59 2.64
CA THR A 61 1.94 -2.22 1.24
C THR A 61 2.96 -1.11 1.15
N VAL A 62 3.65 -1.06 0.02
CA VAL A 62 4.71 -0.12 -0.28
C VAL A 62 4.58 0.39 -1.72
N SER A 63 4.94 1.63 -1.95
CA SER A 63 5.02 2.22 -3.28
C SER A 63 5.99 3.39 -3.30
N PHE A 64 6.52 3.72 -4.48
CA PHE A 64 7.22 4.99 -4.68
C PHE A 64 6.26 6.02 -5.26
N PHE A 65 6.27 7.21 -4.73
CA PHE A 65 5.49 8.32 -5.25
C PHE A 65 6.20 9.66 -5.02
N GLU A 66 6.39 10.45 -6.08
CA GLU A 66 7.02 11.78 -6.03
C GLU A 66 8.32 11.83 -5.23
N GLN A 67 9.29 10.97 -5.57
CA GLN A 67 10.60 10.87 -4.90
C GLN A 67 10.52 10.49 -3.42
N ARG A 68 9.44 9.87 -2.98
CA ARG A 68 9.26 9.37 -1.63
C ARG A 68 8.96 7.87 -1.64
N LEU A 69 9.48 7.16 -0.66
CA LEU A 69 9.03 5.81 -0.34
C LEU A 69 7.80 5.92 0.55
N VAL A 70 6.70 5.32 0.13
CA VAL A 70 5.42 5.42 0.83
C VAL A 70 5.00 4.03 1.31
N PHE A 71 4.71 3.93 2.59
CA PHE A 71 4.15 2.74 3.22
C PHE A 71 2.70 2.97 3.63
N GLY A 72 1.91 1.91 3.63
CA GLY A 72 0.49 1.98 4.01
C GLY A 72 0.05 0.85 4.94
N GLY A 73 -0.64 1.25 6.00
CA GLY A 73 -1.30 0.38 6.95
C GLY A 73 -0.41 -0.61 7.69
N SER A 74 -0.52 -0.66 9.00
CA SER A 74 0.05 -1.72 9.83
C SER A 74 -1.05 -2.38 10.66
N GLU A 75 -0.71 -3.30 11.53
CA GLU A 75 -1.68 -3.95 12.40
C GLU A 75 -2.30 -2.95 13.39
N SER A 76 -1.48 -2.17 14.07
CA SER A 76 -1.93 -1.16 15.02
C SER A 76 -2.40 0.14 14.37
N TYR A 77 -1.92 0.45 13.16
CA TYR A 77 -2.24 1.67 12.41
C TYR A 77 -2.78 1.35 11.01
N PRO A 78 -3.96 0.70 10.92
CA PRO A 78 -4.45 0.14 9.66
C PRO A 78 -4.80 1.17 8.57
N GLN A 79 -5.01 2.44 8.95
CA GLN A 79 -5.41 3.54 8.07
C GLN A 79 -4.32 4.58 7.87
N THR A 80 -3.10 4.32 8.34
CA THR A 80 -2.02 5.30 8.32
C THR A 80 -1.11 5.09 7.11
N ILE A 81 -0.69 6.20 6.54
CA ILE A 81 0.29 6.29 5.46
C ILE A 81 1.52 6.97 6.04
N TRP A 82 2.69 6.44 5.73
CA TRP A 82 3.99 7.02 6.06
C TRP A 82 4.73 7.29 4.74
N ALA A 83 5.21 8.49 4.56
CA ALA A 83 6.03 8.87 3.41
C ALA A 83 7.39 9.36 3.88
N SER A 84 8.45 8.85 3.25
CA SER A 84 9.83 9.25 3.56
C SER A 84 10.10 10.71 3.22
N GLU A 85 11.24 11.23 3.65
CA GLU A 85 11.78 12.46 3.09
C GLU A 85 11.96 12.35 1.57
N SER A 86 11.88 13.50 0.89
CA SER A 86 12.04 13.57 -0.55
C SER A 86 13.48 13.24 -0.94
N GLY A 87 13.65 12.14 -1.70
CA GLY A 87 14.94 11.63 -2.15
C GLY A 87 15.73 10.84 -1.10
N LEU A 88 15.26 10.76 0.16
CA LEU A 88 15.87 9.99 1.24
C LEU A 88 14.90 8.89 1.69
N TYR A 89 14.94 7.76 1.02
CA TYR A 89 13.93 6.70 1.14
C TYR A 89 13.93 5.93 2.47
N GLU A 90 14.99 6.06 3.24
CA GLU A 90 15.13 5.41 4.56
C GLU A 90 14.81 6.36 5.72
N GLU A 91 14.64 7.68 5.45
CA GLU A 91 14.38 8.67 6.46
C GLU A 91 12.88 8.99 6.57
N PHE A 92 12.33 8.74 7.76
CA PHE A 92 10.91 8.95 8.08
C PHE A 92 10.72 9.95 9.23
N ASP A 93 11.73 10.76 9.52
CA ASP A 93 11.63 11.82 10.52
C ASP A 93 10.76 12.96 9.95
N VAL A 94 9.68 13.28 10.65
CA VAL A 94 8.74 14.34 10.23
C VAL A 94 9.30 15.75 10.42
N GLY A 95 10.50 15.88 10.98
CA GLY A 95 11.21 17.13 11.09
C GLY A 95 10.40 18.27 11.69
N ASP A 96 10.57 19.46 11.15
CA ASP A 96 9.83 20.67 11.50
C ASP A 96 8.67 20.98 10.54
N GLY A 97 8.39 20.10 9.58
CA GLY A 97 7.33 20.25 8.58
C GLY A 97 7.75 20.96 7.30
N SER A 98 9.06 21.01 7.04
CA SER A 98 9.60 21.52 5.77
C SER A 98 9.07 20.72 4.57
N ALA A 99 9.12 21.31 3.38
CA ALA A 99 8.56 20.68 2.17
C ALA A 99 9.20 19.34 1.79
N ALA A 100 10.45 19.10 2.18
CA ALA A 100 11.17 17.87 1.92
C ALA A 100 10.95 16.81 3.02
N ASP A 101 10.51 17.20 4.21
CA ASP A 101 10.40 16.30 5.36
C ASP A 101 9.42 15.15 5.13
N ALA A 102 9.61 14.08 5.87
CA ALA A 102 8.67 12.96 5.92
C ALA A 102 7.31 13.39 6.48
N PHE A 103 6.28 12.62 6.18
CA PHE A 103 4.96 12.87 6.76
C PHE A 103 4.22 11.59 7.09
N ILE A 104 3.33 11.71 8.06
CA ILE A 104 2.46 10.64 8.54
C ILE A 104 1.02 11.14 8.48
N TYR A 105 0.17 10.43 7.77
CA TYR A 105 -1.24 10.76 7.68
C TYR A 105 -2.12 9.54 7.98
N THR A 106 -3.11 9.75 8.84
CA THR A 106 -4.15 8.73 9.09
C THR A 106 -5.42 9.13 8.38
N ILE A 107 -5.95 8.24 7.54
CA ILE A 107 -7.19 8.45 6.81
C ILE A 107 -8.34 8.59 7.79
N ALA A 108 -8.95 9.77 7.83
CA ALA A 108 -10.16 10.00 8.61
C ALA A 108 -11.36 9.46 7.86
N ALA A 109 -11.88 8.32 8.28
CA ALA A 109 -13.07 7.71 7.71
C ALA A 109 -14.06 7.30 8.81
N ASN A 110 -15.36 7.27 8.48
CA ASN A 110 -16.41 6.89 9.44
C ASN A 110 -16.34 5.43 9.91
N LYS A 111 -15.51 4.63 9.27
CA LYS A 111 -15.26 3.21 9.61
C LYS A 111 -13.77 2.93 9.48
N VAL A 112 -13.26 1.95 10.23
CA VAL A 112 -11.88 1.49 10.07
C VAL A 112 -11.73 0.86 8.69
N ASN A 113 -10.96 1.53 7.84
CA ASN A 113 -10.67 1.13 6.46
C ASN A 113 -9.22 0.69 6.35
N VAL A 114 -8.98 -0.60 6.54
CA VAL A 114 -7.62 -1.16 6.43
C VAL A 114 -7.08 -0.92 5.04
N ILE A 115 -5.92 -0.27 4.94
CA ILE A 115 -5.19 -0.09 3.67
C ILE A 115 -4.74 -1.47 3.17
N ARG A 116 -4.98 -1.73 1.90
CA ARG A 116 -4.67 -2.98 1.21
C ARG A 116 -3.54 -2.81 0.20
N TRP A 117 -3.58 -1.71 -0.55
CA TRP A 117 -2.61 -1.43 -1.59
C TRP A 117 -2.45 0.08 -1.83
N LEU A 118 -1.33 0.42 -2.41
CA LEU A 118 -0.99 1.76 -2.90
C LEU A 118 -0.72 1.67 -4.40
N ALA A 119 -1.23 2.61 -5.17
CA ALA A 119 -0.98 2.69 -6.61
C ALA A 119 -0.53 4.11 -6.98
N PRO A 120 0.71 4.28 -7.48
CA PRO A 120 1.17 5.55 -7.99
C PRO A 120 0.56 5.77 -9.37
N ALA A 121 -0.21 6.83 -9.51
CA ALA A 121 -0.77 7.29 -10.77
C ALA A 121 -0.53 8.81 -10.89
N ARG A 122 -1.44 9.56 -11.48
CA ARG A 122 -1.38 11.03 -11.43
C ARG A 122 -1.38 11.55 -9.98
N ASP A 123 -2.17 10.92 -9.13
CA ASP A 123 -2.20 11.08 -7.68
C ASP A 123 -1.86 9.72 -7.05
N LEU A 124 -1.48 9.67 -5.79
CA LEU A 124 -1.34 8.39 -5.11
C LEU A 124 -2.73 7.87 -4.74
N ILE A 125 -3.07 6.72 -5.26
CA ILE A 125 -4.34 6.05 -4.96
C ILE A 125 -4.12 5.05 -3.84
N VAL A 126 -4.99 5.08 -2.86
CA VAL A 126 -4.97 4.21 -1.69
C VAL A 126 -6.21 3.34 -1.70
N GLY A 127 -6.02 2.06 -1.92
CA GLY A 127 -7.10 1.10 -1.83
C GLY A 127 -7.25 0.56 -0.42
N THR A 128 -8.46 0.65 0.09
CA THR A 128 -8.83 0.15 1.41
C THR A 128 -9.92 -0.92 1.31
N VAL A 129 -10.23 -1.58 2.41
CA VAL A 129 -11.36 -2.54 2.46
C VAL A 129 -12.70 -1.88 2.13
N GLY A 130 -12.89 -0.62 2.46
CA GLY A 130 -14.17 0.08 2.36
C GLY A 130 -14.27 1.08 1.22
N GLY A 131 -13.20 1.30 0.46
CA GLY A 131 -13.21 2.23 -0.68
C GLY A 131 -11.81 2.65 -1.12
N GLU A 132 -11.78 3.42 -2.18
CA GLU A 132 -10.57 3.95 -2.79
C GLU A 132 -10.46 5.45 -2.47
N PHE A 133 -9.27 5.85 -2.01
CA PHE A 133 -8.96 7.21 -1.62
C PHE A 133 -7.90 7.78 -2.55
N LYS A 134 -8.00 9.06 -2.82
CA LYS A 134 -6.96 9.83 -3.48
C LYS A 134 -6.15 10.59 -2.44
N VAL A 135 -4.85 10.44 -2.46
CA VAL A 135 -3.90 11.33 -1.77
C VAL A 135 -3.45 12.36 -2.79
N GLY A 136 -4.03 13.52 -2.69
CA GLY A 136 -3.82 14.62 -3.63
C GLY A 136 -3.13 15.81 -2.97
N ARG A 137 -2.84 16.78 -3.81
CA ARG A 137 -2.23 18.06 -3.46
C ARG A 137 -2.78 19.16 -4.37
N PRO A 138 -2.56 20.44 -4.09
CA PRO A 138 -2.89 21.52 -5.00
C PRO A 138 -2.21 21.35 -6.37
N ALA A 139 -2.90 21.72 -7.43
CA ALA A 139 -2.39 21.59 -8.79
C ALA A 139 -1.10 22.40 -8.97
N GLY A 140 -0.08 21.74 -9.54
CA GLY A 140 1.21 22.39 -9.82
C GLY A 140 2.18 22.43 -8.63
N GLU A 141 1.80 21.91 -7.47
CA GLU A 141 2.68 21.77 -6.31
C GLU A 141 3.15 20.33 -6.12
N PRO A 142 4.34 20.08 -5.58
CA PRO A 142 4.75 18.76 -5.11
C PRO A 142 3.97 18.38 -3.85
N LEU A 143 3.90 17.10 -3.54
CA LEU A 143 3.34 16.60 -2.29
C LEU A 143 4.25 16.98 -1.12
N LYS A 144 3.71 17.69 -0.13
CA LYS A 144 4.41 18.17 1.06
C LYS A 144 3.63 17.83 2.33
N PRO A 145 4.27 17.85 3.51
CA PRO A 145 3.58 17.58 4.78
C PRO A 145 2.35 18.46 5.04
N ASP A 146 2.36 19.70 4.58
CA ASP A 146 1.33 20.72 4.86
C ASP A 146 0.21 20.81 3.81
N ASN A 147 0.35 20.11 2.66
CA ASN A 147 -0.62 20.21 1.56
C ASN A 147 -1.31 18.89 1.18
N VAL A 148 -1.11 17.84 1.97
CA VAL A 148 -1.75 16.54 1.74
C VAL A 148 -3.25 16.64 1.92
N ASN A 149 -4.01 16.27 0.89
CA ASN A 149 -5.46 16.14 0.94
C ASN A 149 -5.86 14.69 0.61
N ILE A 150 -6.52 14.03 1.55
CA ILE A 150 -6.99 12.67 1.37
C ILE A 150 -8.51 12.68 1.26
N ALA A 151 -9.01 12.27 0.10
CA ALA A 151 -10.44 12.26 -0.19
C ALA A 151 -10.89 10.89 -0.74
N GLN A 152 -11.98 10.37 -0.20
CA GLN A 152 -12.61 9.16 -0.74
C GLN A 152 -13.19 9.44 -2.11
N GLN A 153 -12.90 8.58 -3.07
CA GLN A 153 -13.37 8.68 -4.45
C GLN A 153 -14.47 7.67 -4.75
N THR A 154 -14.29 6.44 -4.30
CA THR A 154 -15.24 5.34 -4.52
C THR A 154 -15.42 4.50 -3.26
N THR A 155 -16.43 3.63 -3.24
CA THR A 155 -16.81 2.84 -2.06
C THR A 155 -16.77 1.33 -2.31
N TYR A 156 -16.06 0.87 -3.35
CA TYR A 156 -16.06 -0.54 -3.73
C TYR A 156 -15.19 -1.40 -2.83
N GLY A 157 -14.05 -0.89 -2.43
CA GLY A 157 -13.05 -1.57 -1.61
C GLY A 157 -12.18 -2.54 -2.40
N GLY A 158 -10.89 -2.57 -2.07
CA GLY A 158 -9.88 -3.41 -2.71
C GLY A 158 -9.61 -4.71 -1.97
N TYR A 159 -9.20 -5.73 -2.71
CA TYR A 159 -8.57 -6.93 -2.19
C TYR A 159 -7.07 -6.67 -1.92
N THR A 160 -6.34 -7.63 -1.39
CA THR A 160 -4.92 -7.48 -1.04
C THR A 160 -3.98 -7.57 -2.24
N THR A 161 -4.47 -8.00 -3.39
CA THR A 161 -3.70 -8.06 -4.63
C THR A 161 -3.25 -6.67 -5.04
N GLN A 162 -1.96 -6.53 -5.35
CA GLN A 162 -1.41 -5.25 -5.82
C GLN A 162 -2.08 -4.86 -7.14
N PRO A 163 -2.59 -3.64 -7.27
CA PRO A 163 -3.21 -3.18 -8.51
C PRO A 163 -2.17 -2.97 -9.60
N ILE A 164 -2.63 -3.02 -10.84
CA ILE A 164 -1.79 -2.86 -12.02
C ILE A 164 -2.16 -1.57 -12.74
N GLN A 165 -1.17 -0.76 -13.03
CA GLN A 165 -1.36 0.42 -13.85
C GLN A 165 -1.27 0.06 -15.33
N VAL A 166 -2.33 0.38 -16.08
CA VAL A 166 -2.39 0.23 -17.54
C VAL A 166 -2.68 1.60 -18.14
N GLY A 167 -1.66 2.19 -18.76
CA GLY A 167 -1.76 3.56 -19.23
C GLY A 167 -2.04 4.55 -18.08
N SER A 168 -3.15 5.24 -18.15
CA SER A 168 -3.61 6.21 -17.13
C SER A 168 -4.57 5.62 -16.09
N GLU A 169 -4.86 4.33 -16.17
CA GLU A 169 -5.83 3.63 -15.31
C GLU A 169 -5.15 2.67 -14.34
N VAL A 170 -5.81 2.43 -13.22
CA VAL A 170 -5.40 1.46 -12.22
C VAL A 170 -6.42 0.34 -12.16
N LEU A 171 -6.04 -0.84 -12.63
CA LEU A 171 -6.86 -2.04 -12.54
C LEU A 171 -6.66 -2.69 -11.19
N PHE A 172 -7.73 -2.89 -10.44
CA PHE A 172 -7.67 -3.52 -9.13
C PHE A 172 -8.75 -4.59 -8.93
N VAL A 173 -8.46 -5.56 -8.10
CA VAL A 173 -9.40 -6.59 -7.69
C VAL A 173 -10.23 -6.07 -6.52
N GLN A 174 -11.56 -6.08 -6.68
CA GLN A 174 -12.49 -5.67 -5.64
C GLN A 174 -12.44 -6.64 -4.45
N ARG A 175 -12.75 -6.17 -3.25
CA ARG A 175 -12.60 -6.87 -1.96
C ARG A 175 -13.12 -8.31 -1.90
N GLN A 176 -14.11 -8.65 -2.71
CA GLN A 176 -14.70 -10.01 -2.79
C GLN A 176 -14.03 -10.91 -3.82
N GLN A 177 -12.91 -10.47 -4.43
CA GLN A 177 -12.10 -11.21 -5.40
C GLN A 177 -12.80 -11.54 -6.74
N ARG A 178 -14.06 -11.21 -6.91
CA ARG A 178 -14.86 -11.63 -8.08
C ARG A 178 -14.96 -10.58 -9.17
N LYS A 179 -14.51 -9.36 -8.91
CA LYS A 179 -14.61 -8.24 -9.85
C LYS A 179 -13.27 -7.54 -10.00
N VAL A 180 -12.95 -7.22 -11.24
CA VAL A 180 -11.85 -6.32 -11.60
C VAL A 180 -12.45 -4.98 -11.99
N ARG A 181 -11.92 -3.91 -11.41
CA ARG A 181 -12.35 -2.55 -11.70
C ARG A 181 -11.22 -1.73 -12.28
N SER A 182 -11.57 -0.81 -13.19
CA SER A 182 -10.64 0.16 -13.75
C SER A 182 -10.86 1.51 -13.08
N PHE A 183 -9.94 1.90 -12.22
CA PHE A 183 -9.99 3.19 -11.53
C PHE A 183 -9.28 4.26 -12.37
N ALA A 184 -10.04 5.25 -12.81
CA ALA A 184 -9.52 6.33 -13.64
C ALA A 184 -10.28 7.64 -13.40
N TYR A 185 -9.58 8.76 -13.58
CA TYR A 185 -10.23 10.07 -13.62
C TYR A 185 -10.94 10.27 -14.94
N ARG A 186 -12.21 10.69 -14.89
CA ARG A 186 -13.00 11.09 -16.06
C ARG A 186 -13.30 12.59 -16.00
N PHE A 187 -12.91 13.25 -17.06
CA PHE A 187 -13.09 14.71 -17.15
C PHE A 187 -14.57 15.11 -17.23
N GLU A 188 -15.39 14.30 -17.91
CA GLU A 188 -16.82 14.53 -18.08
C GLU A 188 -17.59 14.53 -16.74
N ASP A 189 -17.13 13.69 -15.80
CA ASP A 189 -17.73 13.54 -14.47
C ASP A 189 -17.02 14.42 -13.42
N ASP A 190 -15.88 15.02 -13.77
CA ASP A 190 -14.94 15.68 -12.85
C ASP A 190 -14.65 14.83 -11.60
N ALA A 191 -14.55 13.53 -11.81
CA ALA A 191 -14.44 12.56 -10.72
C ALA A 191 -13.63 11.31 -11.12
N TYR A 192 -13.14 10.61 -10.13
CA TYR A 192 -12.64 9.26 -10.31
C TYR A 192 -13.81 8.27 -10.36
N VAL A 193 -13.80 7.41 -11.35
CA VAL A 193 -14.79 6.34 -11.54
C VAL A 193 -14.10 4.97 -11.52
N ALA A 194 -14.86 3.92 -11.22
CA ALA A 194 -14.31 2.56 -11.19
C ALA A 194 -15.31 1.57 -11.83
N PRO A 195 -15.49 1.62 -13.17
CA PRO A 195 -16.34 0.67 -13.88
C PRO A 195 -15.88 -0.76 -13.69
N ASP A 196 -16.85 -1.68 -13.78
CA ASP A 196 -16.67 -3.12 -13.62
C ASP A 196 -16.22 -3.74 -14.96
N MET A 197 -14.99 -4.24 -15.03
CA MET A 197 -14.44 -4.88 -16.23
C MET A 197 -14.89 -6.35 -16.36
N THR A 198 -15.54 -6.90 -15.35
CA THR A 198 -16.03 -8.29 -15.32
C THR A 198 -17.53 -8.41 -15.55
N LEU A 199 -18.23 -7.31 -15.82
CA LEU A 199 -19.71 -7.27 -15.89
C LEU A 199 -20.31 -8.31 -16.85
N LEU A 200 -19.70 -8.51 -18.02
CA LEU A 200 -20.15 -9.49 -19.01
C LEU A 200 -19.49 -10.86 -18.84
N ALA A 201 -18.64 -11.02 -17.85
CA ALA A 201 -17.81 -12.22 -17.65
C ALA A 201 -17.81 -12.72 -16.19
N GLU A 202 -18.85 -12.44 -15.42
CA GLU A 202 -18.94 -12.81 -13.99
C GLU A 202 -18.74 -14.31 -13.73
N HIS A 203 -19.14 -15.17 -14.68
CA HIS A 203 -18.96 -16.62 -14.62
C HIS A 203 -17.49 -17.04 -14.75
N ILE A 204 -16.62 -16.19 -15.27
CA ILE A 204 -15.20 -16.48 -15.44
C ILE A 204 -14.44 -16.26 -14.12
N THR A 205 -14.86 -15.28 -13.31
CA THR A 205 -14.21 -14.89 -12.05
C THR A 205 -14.93 -15.42 -10.80
N ASP A 206 -15.84 -16.35 -10.93
CA ASP A 206 -16.77 -16.83 -9.90
C ASP A 206 -16.10 -17.41 -8.64
N THR A 207 -14.94 -18.08 -8.79
CA THR A 207 -14.19 -18.66 -7.65
C THR A 207 -13.26 -17.64 -6.96
N GLY A 208 -13.04 -16.49 -7.57
CA GLY A 208 -12.23 -15.41 -7.02
C GLY A 208 -10.78 -15.36 -7.55
N ILE A 209 -10.27 -14.16 -7.69
CA ILE A 209 -8.92 -13.83 -8.17
C ILE A 209 -8.00 -13.66 -6.97
N VAL A 210 -6.84 -14.29 -6.99
CA VAL A 210 -5.84 -14.25 -5.90
C VAL A 210 -4.56 -13.54 -6.27
N ASP A 211 -4.22 -13.48 -7.56
CA ASP A 211 -3.03 -12.82 -8.06
C ASP A 211 -3.25 -12.29 -9.46
N VAL A 212 -2.52 -11.25 -9.83
CA VAL A 212 -2.65 -10.58 -11.13
C VAL A 212 -1.31 -10.10 -11.64
N ASP A 213 -1.18 -10.05 -12.97
CA ASP A 213 -0.03 -9.49 -13.66
C ASP A 213 -0.45 -8.93 -15.02
N TYR A 214 0.43 -8.21 -15.70
CA TYR A 214 0.11 -7.56 -16.97
C TYR A 214 1.22 -7.74 -18.00
N ALA A 215 0.83 -8.24 -19.17
CA ALA A 215 1.68 -8.30 -20.35
C ALA A 215 1.28 -7.16 -21.31
N GLN A 216 2.19 -6.21 -21.50
CA GLN A 216 1.94 -5.07 -22.38
C GLN A 216 2.07 -5.47 -23.85
N GLU A 217 3.05 -6.31 -24.20
CA GLU A 217 3.36 -6.72 -25.55
C GLU A 217 3.46 -8.26 -25.66
N PRO A 218 3.14 -8.86 -26.83
CA PRO A 218 2.65 -8.24 -28.05
C PRO A 218 1.20 -7.76 -28.01
N ASP A 219 0.42 -8.27 -27.05
CA ASP A 219 -0.97 -7.93 -26.83
C ASP A 219 -1.16 -7.44 -25.39
N SER A 220 -1.99 -6.43 -25.20
CA SER A 220 -2.33 -5.88 -23.89
C SER A 220 -3.23 -6.86 -23.14
N ILE A 221 -2.64 -7.70 -22.29
CA ILE A 221 -3.35 -8.75 -21.55
C ILE A 221 -3.13 -8.58 -20.05
N TYR A 222 -4.23 -8.39 -19.34
CA TYR A 222 -4.27 -8.49 -17.88
C TYR A 222 -4.48 -9.96 -17.50
N TRP A 223 -3.50 -10.54 -16.85
CA TRP A 223 -3.51 -11.91 -16.37
C TRP A 223 -4.07 -12.00 -14.96
N ALA A 224 -4.82 -13.02 -14.66
CA ALA A 224 -5.36 -13.25 -13.33
C ALA A 224 -5.35 -14.73 -12.97
N ALA A 225 -4.80 -15.06 -11.82
CA ALA A 225 -4.87 -16.40 -11.25
C ALA A 225 -6.09 -16.53 -10.35
N ARG A 226 -6.87 -17.59 -10.56
CA ARG A 226 -8.04 -17.89 -9.71
C ARG A 226 -7.66 -18.79 -8.53
N THR A 227 -8.51 -18.79 -7.50
CA THR A 227 -8.35 -19.67 -6.32
C THR A 227 -8.34 -21.16 -6.65
N ASP A 228 -8.95 -21.57 -7.76
CA ASP A 228 -8.98 -22.97 -8.23
C ASP A 228 -7.80 -23.34 -9.15
N GLY A 229 -6.84 -22.45 -9.32
CA GLY A 229 -5.66 -22.66 -10.17
C GLY A 229 -5.88 -22.40 -11.66
N THR A 230 -7.06 -21.93 -12.07
CA THR A 230 -7.31 -21.54 -13.47
C THR A 230 -6.64 -20.19 -13.75
N LEU A 231 -5.94 -20.10 -14.88
CA LEU A 231 -5.40 -18.84 -15.39
C LEU A 231 -6.43 -18.17 -16.30
N LEU A 232 -6.69 -16.90 -16.03
CA LEU A 232 -7.53 -16.04 -16.85
C LEU A 232 -6.68 -15.04 -17.60
N GLY A 233 -7.14 -14.60 -18.76
CA GLY A 233 -6.63 -13.43 -19.45
C GLY A 233 -7.77 -12.48 -19.77
N MET A 234 -7.53 -11.20 -19.67
CA MET A 234 -8.40 -10.14 -20.17
C MET A 234 -7.63 -9.30 -21.17
N THR A 235 -8.00 -9.44 -22.46
CA THR A 235 -7.52 -8.50 -23.47
C THR A 235 -8.13 -7.14 -23.19
N TYR A 236 -7.28 -6.15 -22.99
CA TYR A 236 -7.69 -4.83 -22.58
C TYR A 236 -7.10 -3.73 -23.46
N HIS A 237 -7.92 -3.17 -24.34
CA HIS A 237 -7.60 -2.03 -25.17
C HIS A 237 -8.65 -0.95 -24.93
N ARG A 238 -8.29 0.00 -24.07
CA ARG A 238 -9.21 1.05 -23.66
C ARG A 238 -9.65 1.95 -24.81
N GLU A 239 -8.71 2.32 -25.67
CA GLU A 239 -8.96 3.24 -26.80
C GLU A 239 -9.96 2.68 -27.79
N GLU A 240 -10.06 1.37 -27.91
CA GLU A 240 -10.98 0.64 -28.75
C GLU A 240 -12.19 0.05 -28.01
N ASP A 241 -12.36 0.36 -26.72
CA ASP A 241 -13.39 -0.22 -25.85
C ASP A 241 -13.41 -1.75 -25.80
N VAL A 242 -12.22 -2.37 -25.97
CA VAL A 242 -12.10 -3.83 -25.94
C VAL A 242 -11.84 -4.32 -24.53
N VAL A 243 -12.76 -5.09 -23.98
CA VAL A 243 -12.64 -5.84 -22.73
C VAL A 243 -13.12 -7.27 -22.99
N ALA A 244 -12.19 -8.18 -23.22
CA ALA A 244 -12.50 -9.55 -23.60
C ALA A 244 -11.82 -10.56 -22.68
N TRP A 245 -12.61 -11.30 -21.91
CA TRP A 245 -12.12 -12.30 -20.99
C TRP A 245 -12.02 -13.67 -21.64
N HIS A 246 -10.95 -14.41 -21.34
CA HIS A 246 -10.72 -15.77 -21.78
C HIS A 246 -10.06 -16.61 -20.67
N ARG A 247 -10.23 -17.92 -20.76
CA ARG A 247 -9.66 -18.91 -19.84
C ARG A 247 -8.59 -19.72 -20.52
N HIS A 248 -7.52 -19.99 -19.79
CA HIS A 248 -6.46 -20.90 -20.22
C HIS A 248 -6.56 -22.21 -19.46
N ILE A 249 -6.86 -23.26 -20.19
CA ILE A 249 -6.89 -24.63 -19.66
C ILE A 249 -5.57 -25.27 -20.03
N PHE A 250 -4.73 -25.50 -19.03
CA PHE A 250 -3.50 -26.24 -19.22
C PHE A 250 -3.82 -27.73 -19.32
N GLY A 251 -3.73 -28.28 -20.52
CA GLY A 251 -3.91 -29.71 -20.76
C GLY A 251 -2.67 -30.49 -20.35
N GLY A 252 -2.87 -31.78 -20.11
CA GLY A 252 -1.82 -32.76 -19.81
C GLY A 252 -2.04 -33.44 -18.47
N SER A 253 -1.54 -34.65 -18.35
CA SER A 253 -1.57 -35.48 -17.14
C SER A 253 -0.43 -35.11 -16.15
N ASN A 254 0.07 -33.88 -16.20
CA ASN A 254 1.08 -33.41 -15.26
C ASN A 254 0.43 -33.19 -13.89
N LYS A 255 0.22 -34.31 -13.23
CA LYS A 255 0.17 -34.28 -11.79
C LYS A 255 1.55 -33.78 -11.35
N PHE A 256 1.63 -32.52 -10.96
CA PHE A 256 2.72 -32.08 -10.10
C PHE A 256 2.53 -32.84 -8.78
N ILE A 257 3.07 -34.04 -8.75
CA ILE A 257 3.23 -34.77 -7.49
C ILE A 257 4.38 -34.06 -6.82
N PHE A 258 4.09 -33.16 -5.92
CA PHE A 258 5.03 -32.77 -4.89
C PHE A 258 5.23 -34.02 -4.03
N ASN A 259 6.12 -34.90 -4.47
CA ASN A 259 6.66 -35.97 -3.63
C ASN A 259 7.57 -35.33 -2.56
N GLY A 260 6.96 -34.58 -1.66
CA GLY A 260 7.59 -34.13 -0.43
C GLY A 260 7.24 -35.04 0.73
N ALA A 261 6.75 -36.24 0.48
CA ALA A 261 6.45 -37.22 1.50
C ALA A 261 7.06 -38.54 1.11
N THR A 262 8.33 -38.65 1.28
CA THR A 262 8.91 -39.93 1.69
C THR A 262 9.00 -39.86 3.20
N GLY A 263 8.04 -40.52 3.84
CA GLY A 263 8.18 -40.91 5.23
C GLY A 263 9.34 -41.85 5.40
#